data_c162a8a5b0aa91b23d1a7441f951e29e
#
_entry.id   c162a8a5b0aa91b23d1a7441f951e29e
#
_cell.length_a   1.000
_cell.length_b   1.000
_cell.length_c   1.000
_cell.angle_alpha   90.00
_cell.angle_beta   90.00
_cell.angle_gamma   90.00
#
_symmetry.space_group_name_H-M   'P 1'
#
loop_
_entity.id
_entity.type
_entity.pdbx_description
1 polymer ?
#
loop_
_entity_poly.entity_id
_entity_poly.type
_entity_poly.pdbx_seq_one_letter_code
_entity_poly.pdbx_strand_id
1 'polypeptide(L)'
;MINYFLQVIRSQRVKKSLVLVNIIGLSVCIATALLIILYVWSELSYDSFHNAGRVYRVESRLYEGETLTDNWATTAYGHAPTMVREIAGIEKYVRVTAQDREQVVNYFDRRFAEGHYCYTEPAFFEIFNFPIIKGDKTGQLVRPNTVV
;
A
#
# COMPACT_ATOMS: atom_id res chain seq x y z
N MET A 1 -16.03 -36.94 34.48
CA MET A 1 -15.14 -35.97 33.81
C MET A 1 -14.48 -34.99 34.82
N ILE A 2 -15.21 -34.40 35.73
CA ILE A 2 -14.67 -33.42 36.71
C ILE A 2 -13.54 -33.99 37.58
N ASN A 3 -13.64 -35.27 37.98
CA ASN A 3 -12.62 -35.90 38.83
C ASN A 3 -11.28 -36.10 38.12
N TYR A 4 -11.28 -36.35 36.81
CA TYR A 4 -10.02 -36.44 36.01
C TYR A 4 -9.32 -35.08 35.93
N PHE A 5 -10.09 -34.02 35.73
CA PHE A 5 -9.55 -32.66 35.66
C PHE A 5 -8.90 -32.22 36.99
N LEU A 6 -9.57 -32.52 38.12
CA LEU A 6 -9.04 -32.25 39.46
C LEU A 6 -7.81 -33.10 39.79
N GLN A 7 -7.71 -34.33 39.31
CA GLN A 7 -6.58 -35.21 39.49
C GLN A 7 -5.38 -34.77 38.71
N VAL A 8 -5.57 -34.27 37.47
CA VAL A 8 -4.52 -33.64 36.65
C VAL A 8 -3.96 -32.38 37.33
N ILE A 9 -4.84 -31.50 37.84
CA ILE A 9 -4.40 -30.28 38.55
C ILE A 9 -3.63 -30.61 39.84
N ARG A 10 -4.05 -31.67 40.55
CA ARG A 10 -3.41 -32.07 41.80
C ARG A 10 -2.04 -32.72 41.59
N SER A 11 -1.86 -33.48 40.51
CA SER A 11 -0.58 -34.08 40.14
C SER A 11 0.45 -33.05 39.67
N GLN A 12 0.00 -31.91 39.17
CA GLN A 12 0.84 -30.77 38.72
C GLN A 12 1.53 -30.01 39.87
N ARG A 13 1.05 -30.19 41.12
CA ARG A 13 1.67 -29.53 42.28
C ARG A 13 3.11 -30.01 42.57
N VAL A 14 3.47 -31.21 42.08
CA VAL A 14 4.80 -31.80 42.29
C VAL A 14 5.86 -31.31 41.28
N LYS A 15 5.40 -30.73 40.13
CA LYS A 15 6.29 -30.27 39.03
C LYS A 15 5.99 -28.82 38.59
N LYS A 16 5.85 -27.93 39.58
CA LYS A 16 5.49 -26.52 39.32
C LYS A 16 6.40 -25.80 38.32
N SER A 17 7.69 -26.07 38.34
CA SER A 17 8.67 -25.48 37.41
C SER A 17 8.44 -25.93 35.95
N LEU A 18 8.07 -27.18 35.73
CA LEU A 18 7.83 -27.75 34.40
C LEU A 18 6.54 -27.17 33.79
N VAL A 19 5.51 -27.00 34.60
CA VAL A 19 4.25 -26.35 34.19
C VAL A 19 4.50 -24.88 33.84
N LEU A 20 5.28 -24.19 34.66
CA LEU A 20 5.62 -22.79 34.43
C LEU A 20 6.37 -22.59 33.11
N VAL A 21 7.39 -23.43 32.85
CA VAL A 21 8.16 -23.39 31.60
C VAL A 21 7.25 -23.65 30.39
N ASN A 22 6.35 -24.64 30.47
CA ASN A 22 5.40 -24.92 29.39
C ASN A 22 4.43 -23.75 29.13
N ILE A 23 3.91 -23.12 30.20
CA ILE A 23 3.02 -21.96 30.06
C ILE A 23 3.78 -20.78 29.41
N ILE A 24 4.99 -20.49 29.89
CA ILE A 24 5.81 -19.41 29.31
C ILE A 24 6.12 -19.73 27.84
N GLY A 25 6.56 -20.95 27.54
CA GLY A 25 6.88 -21.35 26.17
C GLY A 25 5.66 -21.22 25.23
N LEU A 26 4.50 -21.72 25.67
CA LEU A 26 3.28 -21.61 24.89
C LEU A 26 2.83 -20.15 24.71
N SER A 27 2.95 -19.33 25.78
CA SER A 27 2.62 -17.92 25.72
C SER A 27 3.48 -17.15 24.72
N VAL A 28 4.79 -17.40 24.69
CA VAL A 28 5.71 -16.81 23.72
C VAL A 28 5.37 -17.25 22.30
N CYS A 29 5.10 -18.55 22.08
CA CYS A 29 4.71 -19.06 20.77
C CYS A 29 3.43 -18.42 20.27
N ILE A 30 2.39 -18.30 21.10
CA ILE A 30 1.12 -17.67 20.74
C ILE A 30 1.33 -16.17 20.44
N ALA A 31 2.08 -15.47 21.29
CA ALA A 31 2.37 -14.06 21.09
C ALA A 31 3.09 -13.81 19.77
N THR A 32 4.09 -14.62 19.46
CA THR A 32 4.82 -14.53 18.18
C THR A 32 3.91 -14.83 16.99
N ALA A 33 3.08 -15.86 17.07
CA ALA A 33 2.13 -16.20 16.01
C ALA A 33 1.12 -15.05 15.77
N LEU A 34 0.58 -14.45 16.83
CA LEU A 34 -0.34 -13.31 16.73
C LEU A 34 0.33 -12.09 16.09
N LEU A 35 1.58 -11.79 16.45
CA LEU A 35 2.32 -10.68 15.84
C LEU A 35 2.53 -10.90 14.34
N ILE A 36 2.88 -12.12 13.93
CA ILE A 36 3.04 -12.47 12.52
C ILE A 36 1.69 -12.32 11.78
N ILE A 37 0.61 -12.83 12.35
CA ILE A 37 -0.72 -12.73 11.74
C ILE A 37 -1.14 -11.26 11.60
N LEU A 38 -0.95 -10.44 12.64
CA LEU A 38 -1.25 -9.02 12.60
C LEU A 38 -0.42 -8.29 11.56
N TYR A 39 0.88 -8.60 11.46
CA TYR A 39 1.75 -8.04 10.45
C TYR A 39 1.27 -8.40 9.04
N VAL A 40 1.05 -9.68 8.76
CA VAL A 40 0.56 -10.15 7.46
C VAL A 40 -0.79 -9.51 7.12
N TRP A 41 -1.70 -9.42 8.07
CA TRP A 41 -2.99 -8.78 7.85
C TRP A 41 -2.86 -7.29 7.56
N SER A 42 -2.02 -6.58 8.30
CA SER A 42 -1.72 -5.17 8.04
C SER A 42 -1.16 -4.98 6.63
N GLU A 43 -0.22 -5.82 6.21
CA GLU A 43 0.41 -5.75 4.89
C GLU A 43 -0.59 -6.03 3.76
N LEU A 44 -1.41 -7.07 3.91
CA LEU A 44 -2.42 -7.43 2.91
C LEU A 44 -3.60 -6.44 2.83
N SER A 45 -3.85 -5.66 3.88
CA SER A 45 -4.93 -4.67 3.92
C SER A 45 -4.47 -3.25 3.62
N TYR A 46 -3.18 -3.02 3.41
CA TYR A 46 -2.59 -1.69 3.29
C TYR A 46 -3.25 -0.85 2.20
N ASP A 47 -3.45 -1.40 1.01
CA ASP A 47 -4.01 -0.68 -0.15
C ASP A 47 -5.50 -0.95 -0.40
N SER A 48 -6.24 -1.41 0.61
CA SER A 48 -7.65 -1.79 0.45
C SER A 48 -8.65 -0.61 0.40
N PHE A 49 -8.18 0.63 0.54
CA PHE A 49 -9.03 1.82 0.61
C PHE A 49 -9.53 2.33 -0.75
N HIS A 50 -8.98 1.85 -1.86
CA HIS A 50 -9.41 2.18 -3.22
C HIS A 50 -9.92 0.94 -3.97
N ASN A 51 -10.67 1.17 -5.03
CA ASN A 51 -11.31 0.11 -5.82
C ASN A 51 -10.28 -0.63 -6.69
N ALA A 52 -9.31 -1.30 -6.04
CA ALA A 52 -8.15 -1.93 -6.67
C ALA A 52 -8.52 -2.92 -7.80
N GLY A 53 -9.70 -3.52 -7.75
CA GLY A 53 -10.16 -4.47 -8.78
C GLY A 53 -10.41 -3.86 -10.16
N ARG A 54 -10.43 -2.52 -10.28
CA ARG A 54 -10.66 -1.79 -11.55
C ARG A 54 -9.50 -0.88 -11.93
N VAL A 55 -8.45 -0.85 -11.12
CA VAL A 55 -7.27 -0.01 -11.37
C VAL A 55 -6.14 -0.89 -11.88
N TYR A 56 -5.59 -0.53 -13.02
CA TYR A 56 -4.51 -1.27 -13.67
C TYR A 56 -3.32 -0.36 -13.92
N ARG A 57 -2.12 -0.86 -13.63
CA ARG A 57 -0.88 -0.20 -14.00
C ARG A 57 -0.46 -0.65 -15.39
N VAL A 58 -0.12 0.31 -16.24
CA VAL A 58 0.41 0.03 -17.58
C VAL A 58 1.93 -0.06 -17.50
N GLU A 59 2.48 -1.15 -18.03
CA GLU A 59 3.90 -1.44 -18.09
C GLU A 59 4.35 -1.53 -19.55
N SER A 60 5.61 -1.23 -19.82
CA SER A 60 6.19 -1.37 -21.15
C SER A 60 7.11 -2.57 -21.18
N ARG A 61 6.87 -3.48 -22.13
CA ARG A 61 7.74 -4.60 -22.45
C ARG A 61 8.36 -4.40 -23.81
N LEU A 62 9.68 -4.43 -23.87
CA LEU A 62 10.43 -4.29 -25.11
C LEU A 62 10.87 -5.67 -25.59
N TYR A 63 10.63 -5.91 -26.87
CA TYR A 63 11.02 -7.14 -27.53
C TYR A 63 11.95 -6.84 -28.70
N GLU A 64 12.96 -7.65 -28.85
CA GLU A 64 13.81 -7.68 -30.04
C GLU A 64 13.56 -9.03 -30.74
N GLY A 65 12.77 -9.00 -31.81
CA GLY A 65 12.18 -10.20 -32.39
C GLY A 65 11.21 -10.87 -31.40
N GLU A 66 11.45 -12.12 -31.04
CA GLU A 66 10.67 -12.88 -30.05
C GLU A 66 11.25 -12.83 -28.63
N THR A 67 12.42 -12.21 -28.46
CA THR A 67 13.11 -12.16 -27.18
C THR A 67 12.73 -10.91 -26.40
N LEU A 68 12.25 -11.10 -25.15
CA LEU A 68 12.01 -10.00 -24.23
C LEU A 68 13.36 -9.41 -23.80
N THR A 69 13.66 -8.19 -24.22
CA THR A 69 14.90 -7.48 -23.89
C THR A 69 14.80 -6.67 -22.62
N ASP A 70 13.62 -6.09 -22.37
CA ASP A 70 13.44 -5.22 -21.20
C ASP A 70 11.99 -5.19 -20.72
N ASN A 71 11.80 -4.94 -19.42
CA ASN A 71 10.47 -4.81 -18.81
C ASN A 71 10.47 -3.64 -17.84
N TRP A 72 9.80 -2.57 -18.22
CA TRP A 72 9.73 -1.35 -17.43
C TRP A 72 8.38 -1.21 -16.74
N ALA A 73 8.41 -0.95 -15.44
CA ALA A 73 7.22 -0.61 -14.65
C ALA A 73 6.61 0.75 -15.02
N THR A 74 7.18 1.43 -16.01
CA THR A 74 6.75 2.73 -16.54
C THR A 74 6.43 2.63 -18.02
N THR A 75 5.72 3.62 -18.54
CA THR A 75 5.36 3.70 -19.95
C THR A 75 5.54 5.11 -20.49
N ALA A 76 5.54 5.27 -21.81
CA ALA A 76 5.65 6.58 -22.44
C ALA A 76 4.45 7.48 -22.09
N TYR A 77 4.73 8.77 -21.93
CA TYR A 77 3.76 9.76 -21.47
C TYR A 77 2.50 9.87 -22.31
N GLY A 78 2.62 9.61 -23.61
CA GLY A 78 1.50 9.65 -24.56
C GLY A 78 0.62 8.40 -24.62
N HIS A 79 1.03 7.29 -23.99
CA HIS A 79 0.27 6.04 -24.10
C HIS A 79 -1.10 6.13 -23.43
N ALA A 80 -1.18 6.66 -22.21
CA ALA A 80 -2.42 6.71 -21.46
C ALA A 80 -3.57 7.45 -22.18
N PRO A 81 -3.39 8.68 -22.70
CA PRO A 81 -4.44 9.36 -23.45
C PRO A 81 -4.80 8.65 -24.77
N THR A 82 -3.84 8.01 -25.41
CA THR A 82 -4.12 7.23 -26.64
C THR A 82 -4.94 5.99 -26.34
N MET A 83 -4.60 5.27 -25.27
CA MET A 83 -5.34 4.07 -24.85
C MET A 83 -6.80 4.37 -24.52
N VAL A 84 -7.09 5.45 -23.79
CA VAL A 84 -8.47 5.84 -23.47
C VAL A 84 -9.27 6.16 -24.74
N ARG A 85 -8.63 6.75 -25.74
CA ARG A 85 -9.30 7.08 -27.01
C ARG A 85 -9.55 5.87 -27.91
N GLU A 86 -8.65 4.89 -27.89
CA GLU A 86 -8.65 3.79 -28.86
C GLU A 86 -9.16 2.46 -28.30
N ILE A 87 -9.13 2.28 -26.98
CA ILE A 87 -9.54 1.03 -26.32
C ILE A 87 -10.87 1.24 -25.59
N ALA A 88 -11.90 0.54 -26.04
CA ALA A 88 -13.19 0.56 -25.35
C ALA A 88 -13.08 -0.08 -23.95
N GLY A 89 -13.74 0.52 -22.95
CA GLY A 89 -13.75 0.01 -21.57
C GLY A 89 -12.73 0.66 -20.64
N ILE A 90 -11.83 1.49 -21.14
CA ILE A 90 -10.98 2.34 -20.31
C ILE A 90 -11.75 3.64 -20.01
N GLU A 91 -12.16 3.83 -18.78
CA GLU A 91 -12.96 4.99 -18.37
C GLU A 91 -12.13 6.24 -18.15
N LYS A 92 -11.00 6.07 -17.42
CA LYS A 92 -10.12 7.17 -17.00
C LYS A 92 -8.67 6.69 -16.96
N TYR A 93 -7.77 7.64 -17.02
CA TYR A 93 -6.35 7.41 -16.77
C TYR A 93 -5.79 8.48 -15.84
N VAL A 94 -4.68 8.18 -15.22
CA VAL A 94 -3.85 9.13 -14.50
C VAL A 94 -2.39 8.76 -14.69
N ARG A 95 -1.57 9.77 -14.88
CA ARG A 95 -0.12 9.62 -14.93
C ARG A 95 0.45 10.07 -13.59
N VAL A 96 1.33 9.26 -13.04
CA VAL A 96 2.02 9.57 -11.79
C VAL A 96 3.52 9.47 -12.06
N THR A 97 4.23 10.56 -11.86
CA THR A 97 5.69 10.60 -12.01
C THR A 97 6.31 10.92 -10.67
N ALA A 98 6.75 9.89 -9.96
CA ALA A 98 7.47 10.05 -8.70
C ALA A 98 8.87 10.63 -8.96
N GLN A 99 9.32 11.46 -8.05
CA GLN A 99 10.66 12.04 -8.06
C GLN A 99 11.31 11.84 -6.69
N ASP A 100 12.49 11.25 -6.70
CA ASP A 100 13.31 11.00 -5.51
C ASP A 100 14.38 12.08 -5.29
N ARG A 101 14.21 13.22 -5.93
CA ARG A 101 15.14 14.36 -5.81
C ARG A 101 14.51 15.44 -4.97
N GLU A 102 15.31 16.04 -4.10
CA GLU A 102 14.89 17.22 -3.34
C GLU A 102 14.53 18.35 -4.30
N GLN A 103 13.33 18.89 -4.13
CA GLN A 103 12.85 20.05 -4.86
C GLN A 103 12.47 21.16 -3.89
N VAL A 104 12.83 22.39 -4.25
CA VAL A 104 12.43 23.57 -3.49
C VAL A 104 11.12 24.11 -4.04
N VAL A 105 10.08 24.04 -3.22
CA VAL A 105 8.79 24.66 -3.50
C VAL A 105 8.76 26.05 -2.88
N ASN A 106 8.55 27.06 -3.70
CA ASN A 106 8.38 28.43 -3.24
C ASN A 106 6.88 28.76 -3.14
N TYR A 107 6.45 29.22 -1.98
CA TYR A 107 5.12 29.69 -1.75
C TYR A 107 5.16 31.06 -1.06
N PHE A 108 4.88 32.10 -1.80
CA PHE A 108 5.15 33.48 -1.39
C PHE A 108 6.60 33.66 -0.91
N ASP A 109 6.80 34.14 0.31
CA ASP A 109 8.13 34.34 0.92
C ASP A 109 8.70 33.10 1.61
N ARG A 110 8.01 31.96 1.53
CA ARG A 110 8.43 30.71 2.18
C ARG A 110 8.99 29.73 1.15
N ARG A 111 10.04 29.03 1.58
CA ARG A 111 10.67 27.96 0.80
C ARG A 111 10.55 26.67 1.57
N PHE A 112 10.09 25.62 0.90
CA PHE A 112 9.98 24.27 1.44
C PHE A 112 10.86 23.37 0.59
N ALA A 113 11.70 22.57 1.26
CA ALA A 113 12.48 21.53 0.60
C ALA A 113 11.74 20.21 0.78
N GLU A 114 11.26 19.63 -0.32
CA GLU A 114 10.51 18.39 -0.34
C GLU A 114 11.31 17.31 -1.06
N GLY A 115 11.60 16.22 -0.35
CA GLY A 115 12.36 15.08 -0.87
C GLY A 115 11.51 14.04 -1.59
N HIS A 116 10.23 13.98 -1.28
CA HIS A 116 9.30 12.99 -1.85
C HIS A 116 8.07 13.69 -2.41
N TYR A 117 7.99 13.78 -3.71
CA TYR A 117 6.84 14.37 -4.38
C TYR A 117 6.56 13.65 -5.70
N CYS A 118 5.35 13.78 -6.19
CA CYS A 118 4.98 13.26 -7.50
C CYS A 118 4.22 14.32 -8.31
N TYR A 119 4.44 14.30 -9.61
CA TYR A 119 3.59 15.01 -10.55
C TYR A 119 2.44 14.10 -10.93
N THR A 120 1.23 14.64 -10.89
CA THR A 120 0.04 13.89 -11.25
C THR A 120 -1.05 14.81 -11.84
N GLU A 121 -2.16 14.24 -12.22
CA GLU A 121 -3.30 14.89 -12.86
C GLU A 121 -4.52 14.93 -11.94
N PRO A 122 -5.52 15.80 -12.21
CA PRO A 122 -6.73 15.88 -11.38
C PRO A 122 -7.47 14.57 -11.18
N ALA A 123 -7.42 13.67 -12.18
CA ALA A 123 -8.04 12.34 -12.10
C ALA A 123 -7.45 11.44 -11.00
N PHE A 124 -6.32 11.81 -10.41
CA PHE A 124 -5.69 11.06 -9.33
C PHE A 124 -6.65 10.82 -8.15
N PHE A 125 -7.30 11.87 -7.67
CA PHE A 125 -8.23 11.77 -6.55
C PHE A 125 -9.56 11.09 -6.91
N GLU A 126 -9.89 11.01 -8.19
CA GLU A 126 -11.07 10.29 -8.65
C GLU A 126 -10.81 8.77 -8.76
N ILE A 127 -9.60 8.40 -9.19
CA ILE A 127 -9.20 7.00 -9.37
C ILE A 127 -8.80 6.37 -8.03
N PHE A 128 -7.97 7.06 -7.26
CA PHE A 128 -7.40 6.53 -6.01
C PHE A 128 -8.16 6.98 -4.75
N ASN A 129 -9.31 7.48 -4.80
CA ASN A 129 -10.20 7.76 -3.67
C ASN A 129 -9.53 8.10 -2.30
N PHE A 130 -8.42 8.84 -2.33
CA PHE A 130 -7.76 9.29 -1.11
C PHE A 130 -8.65 10.27 -0.33
N PRO A 131 -8.76 10.12 1.00
CA PRO A 131 -9.49 11.06 1.82
C PRO A 131 -8.73 12.40 1.89
N ILE A 132 -9.36 13.48 1.45
CA ILE A 132 -8.82 14.82 1.61
C ILE A 132 -9.22 15.33 2.98
N ILE A 133 -8.25 15.61 3.83
CA ILE A 133 -8.46 16.06 5.21
C ILE A 133 -8.79 17.56 5.24
N LYS A 134 -8.23 18.34 4.32
CA LYS A 134 -8.40 19.78 4.25
C LYS A 134 -8.37 20.26 2.80
N GLY A 135 -9.35 21.09 2.42
CA GLY A 135 -9.48 21.62 1.07
C GLY A 135 -10.70 21.06 0.35
N ASP A 136 -10.87 21.47 -0.92
CA ASP A 136 -11.98 21.01 -1.77
C ASP A 136 -11.50 19.89 -2.72
N LYS A 137 -12.23 18.78 -2.74
CA LYS A 137 -11.92 17.62 -3.57
C LYS A 137 -11.97 17.91 -5.07
N THR A 138 -12.82 18.84 -5.48
CA THR A 138 -13.13 19.09 -6.90
C THR A 138 -12.22 20.12 -7.57
N GLY A 139 -11.52 20.95 -6.80
CA GLY A 139 -10.69 22.04 -7.32
C GLY A 139 -9.17 21.78 -7.29
N GLN A 140 -8.74 20.65 -6.76
CA GLN A 140 -7.32 20.37 -6.58
C GLN A 140 -6.68 19.85 -7.87
N LEU A 141 -5.43 20.22 -8.11
CA LEU A 141 -4.64 19.84 -9.29
C LEU A 141 -5.23 20.27 -10.65
N VAL A 142 -6.28 21.09 -10.69
CA VAL A 142 -6.89 21.55 -11.94
C VAL A 142 -6.06 22.65 -12.60
N ARG A 143 -5.42 23.49 -11.79
CA ARG A 143 -4.57 24.59 -12.30
C ARG A 143 -3.11 24.17 -12.30
N PRO A 144 -2.32 24.59 -13.30
CA PRO A 144 -0.86 24.41 -13.27
C PRO A 144 -0.26 25.00 -11.98
N ASN A 145 0.82 24.37 -11.49
CA ASN A 145 1.54 24.81 -10.29
C ASN A 145 0.69 24.81 -9.01
N THR A 146 -0.24 23.89 -8.89
CA THR A 146 -0.94 23.60 -7.63
C THR A 146 -0.28 22.42 -6.90
N VAL A 147 -0.21 22.53 -5.58
CA VAL A 147 0.33 21.50 -4.67
C VAL A 147 -0.76 21.11 -3.67
N VAL A 148 -0.81 19.85 -3.31
CA VAL A 148 -1.77 19.28 -2.35
C VAL A 148 -1.03 18.57 -1.23
#